data_706c7fa9b9bd4f3c3f0736a8f36d78c2
#
_entry.id   706c7fa9b9bd4f3c3f0736a8f36d78c2
#
_cell.length_a   1.000
_cell.length_b   1.000
_cell.length_c   1.000
_cell.angle_alpha   90.00
_cell.angle_beta   90.00
_cell.angle_gamma   90.00
#
_symmetry.space_group_name_H-M   'P 1'
#
loop_
_entity.id
_entity.type
_entity.pdbx_description
1 polymer ?
#
loop_
_entity_poly.entity_id
_entity_poly.type
_entity_poly.pdbx_seq_one_letter_code
_entity_poly.pdbx_strand_id
1 'polypeptide(L)'
;MQVPGWRVLAINDFLLGSDLAAADEQIDFVRQVGSTAGQAELALFTHRPLFHLSPDEQEVSGRFVNPQPRAMLLAALGAAKPALIGSGHVHQFVSHDRWGSHHIWAPSTGFILPDASQPHYGLKQTGYVEHVLKPDGSHFSRLIKMRGLASPSIADFPDAYAQYARRVA
;
A
#
# COMPACT_ATOMS: atom_id res chain seq x y z
N MET A 1 -7.51 -12.88 7.49
CA MET A 1 -8.96 -12.85 7.75
C MET A 1 -9.68 -13.43 6.54
N GLN A 2 -10.76 -14.14 6.73
CA GLN A 2 -11.61 -14.67 5.64
C GLN A 2 -12.98 -14.00 5.71
N VAL A 3 -13.47 -13.57 4.56
CA VAL A 3 -14.84 -13.11 4.35
C VAL A 3 -15.41 -13.87 3.15
N PRO A 4 -16.74 -14.02 2.98
CA PRO A 4 -17.27 -14.74 1.84
C PRO A 4 -16.68 -14.23 0.51
N GLY A 5 -16.15 -15.14 -0.31
CA GLY A 5 -15.51 -14.85 -1.60
C GLY A 5 -14.11 -14.24 -1.53
N TRP A 6 -13.58 -13.93 -0.33
CA TRP A 6 -12.31 -13.22 -0.19
C TRP A 6 -11.41 -13.79 0.91
N ARG A 7 -10.11 -13.69 0.67
CA ARG A 7 -9.05 -13.75 1.67
C ARG A 7 -8.41 -12.38 1.80
N VAL A 8 -8.34 -11.85 3.01
CA VAL A 8 -7.67 -10.59 3.31
C VAL A 8 -6.36 -10.89 4.02
N LEU A 9 -5.28 -10.51 3.37
CA LEU A 9 -3.90 -10.66 3.85
C LEU A 9 -3.32 -9.28 4.13
N ALA A 10 -2.88 -9.03 5.35
CA ALA A 10 -2.10 -7.86 5.70
C ALA A 10 -0.71 -8.30 6.13
N ILE A 11 0.32 -7.64 5.64
CA ILE A 11 1.72 -7.93 5.98
C ILE A 11 2.46 -6.67 6.42
N ASN A 12 3.49 -6.87 7.20
CA ASN A 12 4.47 -5.83 7.50
C ASN A 12 5.57 -5.87 6.44
N ASP A 13 5.50 -4.96 5.45
CA ASP A 13 6.47 -4.92 4.36
C ASP A 13 7.87 -4.46 4.79
N PHE A 14 8.04 -3.92 6.01
CA PHE A 14 9.38 -3.65 6.59
C PHE A 14 10.11 -4.89 7.07
N LEU A 15 9.40 -5.99 7.33
CA LEU A 15 10.03 -7.28 7.64
C LEU A 15 10.63 -7.94 6.40
N LEU A 16 10.11 -7.65 5.21
CA LEU A 16 10.56 -8.30 3.98
C LEU A 16 12.05 -8.03 3.71
N GLY A 17 12.84 -9.09 3.69
CA GLY A 17 14.29 -9.00 3.46
C GLY A 17 15.10 -8.49 4.65
N SER A 18 14.52 -8.43 5.84
CA SER A 18 15.25 -8.18 7.08
C SER A 18 15.83 -9.46 7.65
N ASP A 19 16.83 -9.36 8.54
CA ASP A 19 17.47 -10.48 9.24
C ASP A 19 16.68 -10.96 10.49
N LEU A 20 15.44 -10.49 10.65
CA LEU A 20 14.59 -10.87 11.78
C LEU A 20 13.89 -12.21 11.50
N ALA A 21 13.85 -13.10 12.49
CA ALA A 21 13.14 -14.39 12.37
C ALA A 21 11.68 -14.23 11.93
N ALA A 22 11.01 -13.15 12.36
CA ALA A 22 9.66 -12.80 11.94
C ALA A 22 9.53 -12.55 10.42
N ALA A 23 10.62 -12.25 9.69
CA ALA A 23 10.60 -12.10 8.24
C ALA A 23 10.34 -13.45 7.55
N ASP A 24 11.04 -14.50 7.97
CA ASP A 24 10.88 -15.85 7.44
C ASP A 24 9.50 -16.40 7.79
N GLU A 25 9.07 -16.23 9.04
CA GLU A 25 7.72 -16.63 9.49
C GLU A 25 6.62 -15.96 8.66
N GLN A 26 6.77 -14.65 8.36
CA GLN A 26 5.82 -13.93 7.53
C GLN A 26 5.81 -14.45 6.09
N ILE A 27 6.98 -14.73 5.50
CA ILE A 27 7.07 -15.27 4.15
C ILE A 27 6.46 -16.67 4.07
N ASP A 28 6.68 -17.52 5.08
CA ASP A 28 6.05 -18.83 5.14
C ASP A 28 4.53 -18.74 5.27
N PHE A 29 4.04 -17.81 6.08
CA PHE A 29 2.61 -17.52 6.17
C PHE A 29 2.03 -17.05 4.82
N VAL A 30 2.70 -16.13 4.11
CA VAL A 30 2.29 -15.68 2.77
C VAL A 30 2.25 -16.86 1.79
N ARG A 31 3.26 -17.73 1.81
CA ARG A 31 3.32 -18.94 0.96
C ARG A 31 2.16 -19.89 1.25
N GLN A 32 1.83 -20.10 2.53
CA GLN A 32 0.66 -20.89 2.93
C GLN A 32 -0.65 -20.29 2.43
N VAL A 33 -0.83 -18.96 2.55
CA VAL A 33 -2.01 -18.26 2.03
C VAL A 33 -2.10 -18.42 0.51
N GLY A 34 -0.99 -18.22 -0.21
CA GLY A 34 -0.91 -18.36 -1.65
C GLY A 34 -1.30 -19.76 -2.14
N SER A 35 -0.75 -20.80 -1.49
CA SER A 35 -1.02 -22.20 -1.87
C SER A 35 -2.44 -22.66 -1.57
N THR A 36 -3.12 -22.04 -0.62
CA THR A 36 -4.47 -22.43 -0.16
C THR A 36 -5.56 -21.44 -0.56
N ALA A 37 -5.27 -20.48 -1.45
CA ALA A 37 -6.23 -19.45 -1.83
C ALA A 37 -7.52 -20.03 -2.45
N GLY A 38 -7.42 -21.14 -3.18
CA GLY A 38 -8.58 -21.78 -3.82
C GLY A 38 -9.22 -20.85 -4.87
N GLN A 39 -10.54 -20.74 -4.82
CA GLN A 39 -11.32 -19.86 -5.72
C GLN A 39 -11.62 -18.48 -5.09
N ALA A 40 -11.19 -18.23 -3.84
CA ALA A 40 -11.41 -16.95 -3.20
C ALA A 40 -10.44 -15.90 -3.74
N GLU A 41 -10.95 -14.71 -4.01
CA GLU A 41 -10.13 -13.57 -4.38
C GLU A 41 -9.23 -13.15 -3.21
N LEU A 42 -8.05 -12.61 -3.54
CA LEU A 42 -7.07 -12.16 -2.55
C LEU A 42 -7.03 -10.62 -2.51
N ALA A 43 -7.22 -10.06 -1.33
CA ALA A 43 -6.92 -8.66 -1.05
C ALA A 43 -5.65 -8.58 -0.19
N LEU A 44 -4.60 -7.95 -0.72
CA LEU A 44 -3.32 -7.76 -0.05
C LEU A 44 -3.21 -6.32 0.46
N PHE A 45 -2.82 -6.17 1.73
CA PHE A 45 -2.55 -4.86 2.34
C PHE A 45 -1.11 -4.78 2.83
N THR A 46 -0.43 -3.69 2.47
CA THR A 46 0.94 -3.36 2.86
C THR A 46 1.01 -1.92 3.34
N HIS A 47 2.08 -1.53 4.06
CA HIS A 47 2.27 -0.12 4.39
C HIS A 47 2.71 0.68 3.16
N ARG A 48 3.78 0.26 2.48
CA ARG A 48 4.26 0.90 1.25
C ARG A 48 3.62 0.28 0.01
N PRO A 49 3.35 1.07 -1.06
CA PRO A 49 3.00 0.49 -2.35
C PRO A 49 4.09 -0.48 -2.83
N LEU A 50 3.68 -1.54 -3.50
CA LEU A 50 4.63 -2.55 -3.97
C LEU A 50 5.58 -1.99 -5.04
N PHE A 51 5.06 -1.14 -5.93
CA PHE A 51 5.79 -0.52 -7.03
C PHE A 51 5.03 0.71 -7.54
N HIS A 52 5.69 1.53 -8.36
CA HIS A 52 5.04 2.67 -9.01
C HIS A 52 4.34 2.27 -10.30
N LEU A 53 5.07 1.71 -11.27
CA LEU A 53 4.56 1.38 -12.61
C LEU A 53 4.54 -0.12 -12.88
N SER A 54 5.54 -0.87 -12.42
CA SER A 54 5.73 -2.29 -12.73
C SER A 54 6.37 -3.04 -11.57
N PRO A 55 6.00 -4.33 -11.36
CA PRO A 55 6.69 -5.17 -10.39
C PRO A 55 8.18 -5.39 -10.71
N ASP A 56 8.59 -5.17 -11.95
CA ASP A 56 9.97 -5.39 -12.42
C ASP A 56 10.87 -4.15 -12.24
N GLU A 57 10.34 -3.05 -11.71
CA GLU A 57 11.14 -1.85 -11.41
C GLU A 57 12.33 -2.18 -10.52
N GLN A 58 13.51 -1.64 -10.90
CA GLN A 58 14.75 -1.84 -10.17
C GLN A 58 15.13 -0.63 -9.30
N GLU A 59 14.34 0.44 -9.34
CA GLU A 59 14.60 1.63 -8.51
C GLU A 59 14.44 1.29 -7.03
N VAL A 60 15.46 1.61 -6.25
CA VAL A 60 15.44 1.55 -4.79
C VAL A 60 14.89 2.87 -4.25
N SER A 61 13.78 2.82 -3.56
CA SER A 61 13.10 4.00 -3.04
C SER A 61 12.51 3.73 -1.66
N GLY A 62 12.64 4.69 -0.77
CA GLY A 62 11.93 4.63 0.52
C GLY A 62 10.40 4.68 0.39
N ARG A 63 9.86 5.02 -0.78
CA ARG A 63 8.41 5.16 -1.02
C ARG A 63 7.72 3.86 -1.41
N PHE A 64 8.47 2.92 -1.97
CA PHE A 64 7.96 1.65 -2.48
C PHE A 64 8.67 0.48 -1.81
N VAL A 65 8.08 -0.70 -1.91
CA VAL A 65 8.77 -1.92 -1.52
C VAL A 65 9.92 -2.15 -2.49
N ASN A 66 11.15 -2.24 -1.98
CA ASN A 66 12.36 -2.41 -2.79
C ASN A 66 12.31 -3.68 -3.65
N PRO A 67 13.07 -3.73 -4.76
CA PRO A 67 12.99 -4.81 -5.75
C PRO A 67 13.14 -6.21 -5.17
N GLN A 68 14.18 -6.47 -4.35
CA GLN A 68 14.43 -7.78 -3.77
C GLN A 68 13.33 -8.23 -2.80
N PRO A 69 12.95 -7.45 -1.75
CA PRO A 69 11.81 -7.78 -0.88
C PRO A 69 10.51 -7.98 -1.65
N ARG A 70 10.25 -7.19 -2.66
CA ARG A 70 9.07 -7.32 -3.52
C ARG A 70 9.09 -8.65 -4.29
N ALA A 71 10.21 -9.01 -4.89
CA ALA A 71 10.35 -10.28 -5.59
C ALA A 71 10.14 -11.48 -4.65
N MET A 72 10.64 -11.42 -3.41
CA MET A 72 10.41 -12.45 -2.39
C MET A 72 8.92 -12.59 -2.07
N LEU A 73 8.21 -11.49 -1.88
CA LEU A 73 6.77 -11.48 -1.61
C LEU A 73 5.98 -12.09 -2.78
N LEU A 74 6.25 -11.63 -4.01
CA LEU A 74 5.55 -12.10 -5.20
C LEU A 74 5.82 -13.60 -5.46
N ALA A 75 7.05 -14.06 -5.24
CA ALA A 75 7.40 -15.48 -5.32
C ALA A 75 6.69 -16.32 -4.24
N ALA A 76 6.54 -15.80 -3.02
CA ALA A 76 5.83 -16.47 -1.94
C ALA A 76 4.32 -16.59 -2.22
N LEU A 77 3.71 -15.59 -2.86
CA LEU A 77 2.33 -15.66 -3.31
C LEU A 77 2.11 -16.71 -4.43
N GLY A 78 3.16 -17.02 -5.20
CA GLY A 78 3.10 -18.00 -6.28
C GLY A 78 2.06 -17.62 -7.36
N ALA A 79 1.12 -18.52 -7.64
CA ALA A 79 0.04 -18.28 -8.59
C ALA A 79 -1.13 -17.44 -8.03
N ALA A 80 -1.17 -17.23 -6.71
CA ALA A 80 -2.23 -16.45 -6.07
C ALA A 80 -1.99 -14.95 -6.30
N LYS A 81 -2.59 -14.42 -7.33
CA LYS A 81 -2.49 -12.99 -7.68
C LYS A 81 -3.56 -12.20 -6.92
N PRO A 82 -3.19 -11.16 -6.14
CA PRO A 82 -4.18 -10.34 -5.50
C PRO A 82 -5.07 -9.60 -6.51
N ALA A 83 -6.38 -9.66 -6.35
CA ALA A 83 -7.32 -8.84 -7.12
C ALA A 83 -7.28 -7.37 -6.66
N LEU A 84 -7.04 -7.15 -5.35
CA LEU A 84 -6.92 -5.84 -4.73
C LEU A 84 -5.60 -5.75 -3.97
N ILE A 85 -4.85 -4.65 -4.17
CA ILE A 85 -3.66 -4.29 -3.39
C ILE A 85 -3.88 -2.92 -2.77
N GLY A 86 -4.06 -2.87 -1.46
CA GLY A 86 -4.20 -1.64 -0.68
C GLY A 86 -2.89 -1.26 0.01
N SER A 87 -2.51 0.01 -0.05
CA SER A 87 -1.33 0.54 0.63
C SER A 87 -1.51 2.00 1.05
N GLY A 88 -0.57 2.53 1.80
CA GLY A 88 -0.55 3.92 2.27
C GLY A 88 0.78 4.60 1.99
N HIS A 89 1.42 5.11 3.04
CA HIS A 89 2.78 5.66 3.08
C HIS A 89 3.03 6.94 2.26
N VAL A 90 2.60 6.98 1.01
CA VAL A 90 2.86 8.12 0.10
C VAL A 90 1.93 9.32 0.35
N HIS A 91 0.94 9.18 1.23
CA HIS A 91 -0.02 10.24 1.58
C HIS A 91 -0.74 10.86 0.38
N GLN A 92 -0.94 10.09 -0.68
CA GLN A 92 -1.69 10.48 -1.86
C GLN A 92 -2.70 9.39 -2.20
N PHE A 93 -3.91 9.79 -2.59
CA PHE A 93 -4.87 8.82 -3.12
C PHE A 93 -4.54 8.52 -4.57
N VAL A 94 -4.32 7.25 -4.85
CA VAL A 94 -4.10 6.71 -6.19
C VAL A 94 -5.02 5.50 -6.38
N SER A 95 -5.61 5.37 -7.56
CA SER A 95 -6.40 4.22 -7.95
C SER A 95 -6.07 3.88 -9.40
N HIS A 96 -5.56 2.68 -9.64
CA HIS A 96 -5.22 2.22 -10.98
C HIS A 96 -5.17 0.69 -11.06
N ASP A 97 -5.38 0.16 -12.27
CA ASP A 97 -5.20 -1.26 -12.58
C ASP A 97 -3.80 -1.46 -13.18
N ARG A 98 -3.00 -2.30 -12.52
CA ARG A 98 -1.66 -2.66 -12.98
C ARG A 98 -1.35 -4.10 -12.60
N TRP A 99 -0.56 -4.75 -13.41
CA TRP A 99 -0.15 -6.14 -13.16
C TRP A 99 -1.33 -7.09 -12.96
N GLY A 100 -2.54 -6.73 -13.50
CA GLY A 100 -3.80 -7.46 -13.32
C GLY A 100 -4.38 -7.41 -11.91
N SER A 101 -3.99 -6.43 -11.10
CA SER A 101 -4.50 -6.13 -9.78
C SER A 101 -5.01 -4.69 -9.74
N HIS A 102 -6.05 -4.42 -8.97
CA HIS A 102 -6.48 -3.07 -8.67
C HIS A 102 -5.66 -2.54 -7.49
N HIS A 103 -4.85 -1.52 -7.74
CA HIS A 103 -4.02 -0.87 -6.72
C HIS A 103 -4.70 0.37 -6.19
N ILE A 104 -4.79 0.46 -4.86
CA ILE A 104 -5.30 1.63 -4.16
C ILE A 104 -4.23 2.09 -3.16
N TRP A 105 -3.77 3.34 -3.32
CA TRP A 105 -2.95 3.98 -2.30
C TRP A 105 -3.83 4.92 -1.49
N ALA A 106 -3.89 4.68 -0.20
CA ALA A 106 -4.69 5.50 0.71
C ALA A 106 -3.95 6.80 1.06
N PRO A 107 -4.67 7.93 1.15
CA PRO A 107 -4.09 9.16 1.67
C PRO A 107 -3.86 9.04 3.17
N SER A 108 -3.19 10.04 3.74
CA SER A 108 -3.13 10.21 5.19
C SER A 108 -4.43 10.83 5.73
N THR A 109 -4.78 10.51 6.97
CA THR A 109 -5.84 11.20 7.70
C THR A 109 -5.35 12.47 8.41
N GLY A 110 -4.03 12.67 8.53
CA GLY A 110 -3.43 13.75 9.29
C GLY A 110 -2.93 14.92 8.45
N PHE A 111 -2.12 14.65 7.43
CA PHE A 111 -1.45 15.70 6.64
C PHE A 111 -1.05 15.22 5.24
N ILE A 112 -0.76 16.17 4.36
CA ILE A 112 -0.16 15.94 3.05
C ILE A 112 1.32 16.33 3.06
N LEU A 113 2.09 15.81 2.12
CA LEU A 113 3.50 16.21 1.92
C LEU A 113 3.59 17.33 0.88
N PRO A 114 4.51 18.32 1.07
CA PRO A 114 4.76 19.36 0.08
C PRO A 114 5.23 18.79 -1.25
N ASP A 115 4.94 19.47 -2.36
CA ASP A 115 5.39 19.07 -3.70
C ASP A 115 6.92 19.05 -3.82
N ALA A 116 7.60 19.96 -3.11
CA ALA A 116 9.06 19.97 -3.04
C ALA A 116 9.67 18.73 -2.36
N SER A 117 8.88 17.97 -1.58
CA SER A 117 9.37 16.82 -0.81
C SER A 117 9.02 15.49 -1.46
N GLN A 118 8.06 15.47 -2.37
CA GLN A 118 7.54 14.23 -2.94
C GLN A 118 6.95 14.45 -4.33
N PRO A 119 7.24 13.57 -5.32
CA PRO A 119 6.59 13.58 -6.61
C PRO A 119 5.06 13.50 -6.50
N HIS A 120 4.38 14.04 -7.48
CA HIS A 120 2.94 13.96 -7.61
C HIS A 120 2.56 12.63 -8.26
N TYR A 121 1.97 11.72 -7.49
CA TYR A 121 1.49 10.41 -7.97
C TYR A 121 -0.02 10.41 -8.17
N GLY A 122 -0.75 11.15 -7.33
CA GLY A 122 -2.19 11.19 -7.29
C GLY A 122 -2.73 12.35 -6.47
N LEU A 123 -3.94 12.22 -5.96
CA LEU A 123 -4.62 13.30 -5.27
C LEU A 123 -4.06 13.52 -3.86
N LYS A 124 -3.52 14.70 -3.61
CA LYS A 124 -3.03 15.16 -2.30
C LYS A 124 -4.17 15.78 -1.50
N GLN A 125 -4.79 14.98 -0.67
CA GLN A 125 -5.79 15.42 0.31
C GLN A 125 -5.83 14.46 1.48
N THR A 126 -6.30 14.90 2.63
CA THR A 126 -6.58 14.02 3.77
C THR A 126 -7.88 13.26 3.57
N GLY A 127 -7.93 12.04 4.10
CA GLY A 127 -9.09 11.17 3.98
C GLY A 127 -8.74 9.73 4.31
N TYR A 128 -9.66 8.83 4.00
CA TYR A 128 -9.44 7.39 4.10
C TYR A 128 -10.08 6.68 2.90
N VAL A 129 -9.74 5.42 2.71
CA VAL A 129 -10.34 4.59 1.65
C VAL A 129 -11.30 3.60 2.29
N GLU A 130 -12.50 3.55 1.73
CA GLU A 130 -13.45 2.46 1.98
C GLU A 130 -13.30 1.41 0.89
N HIS A 131 -13.08 0.15 1.30
CA HIS A 131 -13.10 -1.00 0.43
C HIS A 131 -14.36 -1.81 0.69
N VAL A 132 -15.08 -2.17 -0.37
CA VAL A 132 -16.24 -3.06 -0.32
C VAL A 132 -15.90 -4.33 -1.09
N LEU A 133 -15.78 -5.44 -0.37
CA LEU A 133 -15.51 -6.77 -0.90
C LEU A 133 -16.83 -7.56 -0.90
N LYS A 134 -17.26 -8.04 -2.07
CA LYS A 134 -18.52 -8.77 -2.20
C LYS A 134 -18.31 -10.28 -2.28
N PRO A 135 -19.29 -11.08 -1.85
CA PRO A 135 -19.18 -12.55 -1.86
C PRO A 135 -18.93 -13.16 -3.24
N ASP A 136 -19.30 -12.46 -4.32
CA ASP A 136 -19.09 -12.90 -5.71
C ASP A 136 -17.67 -12.64 -6.23
N GLY A 137 -16.76 -12.13 -5.39
CA GLY A 137 -15.39 -11.78 -5.77
C GLY A 137 -15.25 -10.39 -6.39
N SER A 138 -16.36 -9.69 -6.64
CA SER A 138 -16.27 -8.29 -7.09
C SER A 138 -15.95 -7.36 -5.92
N HIS A 139 -15.29 -6.24 -6.23
CA HIS A 139 -14.97 -5.22 -5.24
C HIS A 139 -15.03 -3.83 -5.85
N PHE A 140 -15.13 -2.83 -4.99
CA PHE A 140 -14.83 -1.45 -5.32
C PHE A 140 -14.17 -0.75 -4.15
N SER A 141 -13.43 0.31 -4.46
CA SER A 141 -12.76 1.14 -3.46
C SER A 141 -13.05 2.60 -3.77
N ARG A 142 -13.27 3.39 -2.72
CA ARG A 142 -13.50 4.83 -2.88
C ARG A 142 -12.81 5.64 -1.81
N LEU A 143 -12.35 6.81 -2.22
CA LEU A 143 -11.85 7.83 -1.31
C LEU A 143 -13.01 8.47 -0.55
N ILE A 144 -12.90 8.51 0.76
CA ILE A 144 -13.82 9.23 1.63
C ILE A 144 -13.11 10.46 2.19
N LYS A 145 -13.61 11.62 1.81
CA LYS A 145 -13.18 12.90 2.40
C LYS A 145 -14.02 13.19 3.64
N MET A 146 -13.37 13.35 4.76
CA MET A 146 -14.07 13.69 6.00
C MET A 146 -14.48 15.17 5.99
N ARG A 147 -15.75 15.44 6.31
CA ARG A 147 -16.24 16.82 6.42
C ARG A 147 -15.52 17.56 7.54
N GLY A 148 -15.11 18.79 7.29
CA GLY A 148 -14.42 19.64 8.27
C GLY A 148 -12.96 19.29 8.51
N LEU A 149 -12.42 18.25 7.87
CA LEU A 149 -11.00 17.94 7.92
C LEU A 149 -10.26 18.78 6.87
N ALA A 150 -9.38 19.66 7.35
CA ALA A 150 -8.43 20.34 6.48
C ALA A 150 -7.40 19.33 5.95
N SER A 151 -6.69 19.70 4.88
CA SER A 151 -5.53 18.95 4.39
C SER A 151 -4.24 19.75 4.67
N PRO A 152 -3.83 19.87 5.94
CA PRO A 152 -2.64 20.62 6.28
C PRO A 152 -1.42 19.97 5.66
N SER A 153 -0.43 20.79 5.28
CA SER A 153 0.87 20.29 4.90
C SER A 153 1.68 19.94 6.15
N ILE A 154 2.53 18.91 6.10
CA ILE A 154 3.49 18.64 7.16
C ILE A 154 4.43 19.82 7.39
N ALA A 155 4.65 20.66 6.36
CA ALA A 155 5.45 21.89 6.45
C ALA A 155 4.79 22.98 7.30
N ASP A 156 3.48 22.89 7.57
CA ASP A 156 2.76 23.82 8.45
C ASP A 156 3.10 23.57 9.94
N PHE A 157 3.83 22.49 10.24
CA PHE A 157 4.24 22.10 11.58
C PHE A 157 5.77 22.07 11.76
N PRO A 158 6.46 23.23 11.60
CA PRO A 158 7.93 23.28 11.57
C PRO A 158 8.58 22.81 12.87
N ASP A 159 7.93 23.00 14.01
CA ASP A 159 8.45 22.58 15.31
C ASP A 159 8.52 21.05 15.46
N ALA A 160 7.57 20.34 14.84
CA ALA A 160 7.51 18.88 14.86
C ALA A 160 8.30 18.24 13.69
N TYR A 161 8.40 18.96 12.57
CA TYR A 161 8.91 18.42 11.31
C TYR A 161 9.87 19.39 10.60
N ALA A 162 10.89 19.89 11.32
CA ALA A 162 11.86 20.89 10.83
C ALA A 162 12.54 20.53 9.50
N GLN A 163 12.73 19.23 9.23
CA GLN A 163 13.34 18.75 7.98
C GLN A 163 12.47 19.05 6.73
N TYR A 164 11.17 19.23 6.89
CA TYR A 164 10.26 19.60 5.79
C TYR A 164 10.14 21.12 5.64
N ALA A 165 10.20 21.89 6.74
CA ALA A 165 10.16 23.35 6.71
C ALA A 165 11.36 23.95 5.94
N ARG A 166 12.53 23.33 6.04
CA ARG A 166 13.77 23.80 5.38
C ARG A 166 13.80 23.63 3.86
N ARG A 167 12.87 22.87 3.28
CA ARG A 167 12.80 22.59 1.83
C ARG A 167 11.84 23.53 1.10
N VAL A 168 11.16 24.41 1.80
CA VAL A 168 10.14 25.32 1.26
C VAL A 168 10.66 26.76 1.15
N ALA A 169 11.88 27.02 1.61
CA ALA A 169 12.58 28.34 1.47
C ALA A 169 13.55 28.30 0.24
#